data_7524a727880f5e6a2af043e41498c987
#
_entry.id   7524a727880f5e6a2af043e41498c987
#
_cell.length_a   1.000
_cell.length_b   1.000
_cell.length_c   1.000
_cell.angle_alpha   90.00
_cell.angle_beta   90.00
_cell.angle_gamma   90.00
#
_symmetry.space_group_name_H-M   'P 1'
#
loop_
_entity.id
_entity.type
_entity.pdbx_description
1 polymer ?
#
loop_
_entity_poly.entity_id
_entity_poly.type
_entity_poly.pdbx_seq_one_letter_code
_entity_poly.pdbx_strand_id
1 'polypeptide(L)'
;MTEQNDQLVFEESIEDTDAPESLNIPLNKREILSQPADEKVGELRSEKETGDLIVSPNFQRHYVWDRQKATNLIESALLGIPIPVIYLAEENDGRRSVIDGQQRLTSFFSFIDGKFPDGKDFRLGNMQVFTEHKGKKYSELPGDVQRRISKYVLRTITLKKESDPELRFNVFERLNTGAVALNDQELRNCIYRGPYNELLKELANYPDFKEIIG
;
A
#
# COMPACT_ATOMS: atom_id res chain seq x y z
N MET A 1 50.73 56.17 1.16
CA MET A 1 50.20 55.28 0.12
C MET A 1 49.77 54.00 0.81
N THR A 2 48.55 53.93 1.19
CA THR A 2 47.92 52.81 1.91
C THR A 2 46.84 52.23 1.00
N GLU A 3 47.12 51.04 0.49
CA GLU A 3 46.14 50.27 -0.32
C GLU A 3 45.16 49.59 0.64
N GLN A 4 43.90 49.99 0.56
CA GLN A 4 42.79 49.28 1.17
C GLN A 4 42.42 48.11 0.30
N ASN A 5 42.52 46.92 0.88
CA ASN A 5 42.08 45.67 0.27
C ASN A 5 40.63 45.44 0.66
N ASP A 6 39.73 45.71 -0.27
CA ASP A 6 38.29 45.51 -0.13
C ASP A 6 37.99 44.04 -0.44
N GLN A 7 37.88 43.22 0.60
CA GLN A 7 37.35 41.84 0.48
C GLN A 7 35.84 41.87 0.42
N LEU A 8 35.31 41.73 -0.80
CA LEU A 8 33.90 41.42 -0.99
C LEU A 8 33.61 40.00 -0.49
N VAL A 9 32.99 39.91 0.68
CA VAL A 9 32.42 38.67 1.19
C VAL A 9 31.06 38.47 0.49
N PHE A 10 31.01 37.55 -0.46
CA PHE A 10 29.75 37.04 -0.96
C PHE A 10 29.14 36.12 0.10
N GLU A 11 28.19 36.59 0.88
CA GLU A 11 27.24 35.72 1.58
C GLU A 11 26.31 35.09 0.54
N GLU A 12 26.63 33.89 0.10
CA GLU A 12 25.66 33.02 -0.54
C GLU A 12 24.61 32.63 0.51
N SER A 13 23.48 33.28 0.46
CA SER A 13 22.27 32.80 1.15
C SER A 13 21.86 31.48 0.45
N ILE A 14 22.20 30.36 1.09
CA ILE A 14 21.62 29.07 0.77
C ILE A 14 20.15 29.17 1.16
N GLU A 15 19.29 29.50 0.20
CA GLU A 15 17.87 29.30 0.36
C GLU A 15 17.64 27.79 0.48
N ASP A 16 17.27 27.36 1.68
CA ASP A 16 16.89 26.00 2.01
C ASP A 16 15.54 25.72 1.35
N THR A 17 15.57 25.41 0.04
CA THR A 17 14.37 25.18 -0.81
C THR A 17 13.67 23.86 -0.53
N ASP A 18 14.14 23.10 0.47
CA ASP A 18 13.63 21.76 0.83
C ASP A 18 12.92 21.72 2.21
N ALA A 19 12.53 22.86 2.76
CA ALA A 19 11.71 22.83 3.96
C ALA A 19 10.31 22.32 3.62
N PRO A 20 9.82 21.24 4.26
CA PRO A 20 8.48 20.72 3.96
C PRO A 20 7.44 21.80 4.24
N GLU A 21 6.53 22.03 3.28
CA GLU A 21 5.41 22.96 3.45
C GLU A 21 4.67 22.66 4.74
N SER A 22 4.51 23.68 5.59
CA SER A 22 3.78 23.52 6.85
C SER A 22 2.29 23.34 6.56
N LEU A 23 1.73 22.18 6.94
CA LEU A 23 0.30 21.93 6.84
C LEU A 23 -0.47 22.87 7.77
N ASN A 24 -1.41 23.66 7.24
CA ASN A 24 -2.24 24.59 8.01
C ASN A 24 -3.43 23.86 8.66
N ILE A 25 -3.14 22.85 9.49
CA ILE A 25 -4.15 22.04 10.16
C ILE A 25 -4.47 22.66 11.52
N PRO A 26 -5.76 22.89 11.87
CA PRO A 26 -6.17 23.35 13.18
C PRO A 26 -5.66 22.43 14.32
N LEU A 27 -5.26 23.00 15.46
CA LEU A 27 -4.64 22.26 16.57
C LEU A 27 -5.49 21.06 17.04
N ASN A 28 -6.80 21.20 17.07
CA ASN A 28 -7.74 20.16 17.47
C ASN A 28 -7.92 19.04 16.44
N LYS A 29 -7.31 19.15 15.26
CA LYS A 29 -7.33 18.12 14.19
C LYS A 29 -5.96 17.53 13.89
N ARG A 30 -4.94 17.84 14.70
CA ARG A 30 -3.56 17.36 14.50
C ARG A 30 -3.30 15.97 15.06
N GLU A 31 -4.33 15.12 15.08
CA GLU A 31 -4.22 13.74 15.54
C GLU A 31 -4.79 12.79 14.50
N ILE A 32 -4.05 11.70 14.25
CA ILE A 32 -4.53 10.58 13.43
C ILE A 32 -5.27 9.60 14.32
N LEU A 33 -6.55 9.46 14.07
CA LEU A 33 -7.33 8.42 14.71
C LEU A 33 -7.07 7.09 14.00
N SER A 34 -6.51 6.13 14.73
CA SER A 34 -6.17 4.82 14.19
C SER A 34 -6.66 3.70 15.10
N GLN A 35 -7.03 2.58 14.49
CA GLN A 35 -7.47 1.38 15.18
C GLN A 35 -6.58 0.21 14.80
N PRO A 36 -5.73 -0.30 15.71
CA PRO A 36 -4.98 -1.53 15.49
C PRO A 36 -5.87 -2.76 15.69
N ALA A 37 -5.63 -3.79 14.89
CA ALA A 37 -6.28 -5.09 15.02
C ALA A 37 -5.33 -6.22 14.64
N ASP A 38 -5.64 -7.43 15.11
CA ASP A 38 -4.98 -8.68 14.73
C ASP A 38 -5.99 -9.52 13.95
N GLU A 39 -5.83 -9.59 12.63
CA GLU A 39 -6.80 -10.16 11.71
C GLU A 39 -6.21 -11.36 10.96
N LYS A 40 -7.02 -12.41 10.79
CA LYS A 40 -6.56 -13.60 10.06
C LYS A 40 -6.64 -13.38 8.55
N VAL A 41 -5.68 -13.96 7.83
CA VAL A 41 -5.66 -13.95 6.36
C VAL A 41 -6.98 -14.39 5.76
N GLY A 42 -7.61 -15.43 6.30
CA GLY A 42 -8.90 -15.93 5.82
C GLY A 42 -10.06 -14.96 6.05
N GLU A 43 -10.04 -14.20 7.15
CA GLU A 43 -11.05 -13.17 7.45
C GLU A 43 -10.92 -12.00 6.49
N LEU A 44 -9.70 -11.47 6.31
CA LEU A 44 -9.40 -10.40 5.35
C LEU A 44 -9.73 -10.80 3.90
N ARG A 45 -9.51 -12.08 3.55
CA ARG A 45 -9.91 -12.60 2.23
C ARG A 45 -11.42 -12.60 2.05
N SER A 46 -12.17 -13.01 3.08
CA SER A 46 -13.63 -12.99 3.05
C SER A 46 -14.17 -11.56 2.87
N GLU A 47 -13.61 -10.57 3.56
CA GLU A 47 -13.98 -9.16 3.37
C GLU A 47 -13.66 -8.64 1.96
N LYS A 48 -12.56 -9.09 1.37
CA LYS A 48 -12.28 -8.79 -0.05
C LYS A 48 -13.36 -9.40 -0.97
N GLU A 49 -13.81 -10.62 -0.69
CA GLU A 49 -14.86 -11.29 -1.50
C GLU A 49 -16.22 -10.61 -1.36
N THR A 50 -16.57 -10.11 -0.17
CA THR A 50 -17.80 -9.32 0.05
C THR A 50 -17.70 -7.88 -0.46
N GLY A 51 -16.50 -7.41 -0.77
CA GLY A 51 -16.25 -6.05 -1.22
C GLY A 51 -16.02 -5.04 -0.09
N ASP A 52 -16.02 -5.49 1.17
CA ASP A 52 -15.77 -4.65 2.34
C ASP A 52 -14.28 -4.25 2.47
N LEU A 53 -13.38 -5.05 1.89
CA LEU A 53 -11.95 -4.74 1.78
C LEU A 53 -11.53 -4.51 0.32
N ILE A 54 -11.14 -3.30 0.00
CA ILE A 54 -10.63 -2.90 -1.31
C ILE A 54 -9.11 -3.04 -1.31
N VAL A 55 -8.59 -4.12 -1.91
CA VAL A 55 -7.15 -4.43 -1.90
C VAL A 55 -6.37 -3.68 -2.97
N SER A 56 -7.00 -3.45 -4.13
CA SER A 56 -6.39 -2.73 -5.24
C SER A 56 -7.33 -1.61 -5.68
N PRO A 57 -7.26 -0.45 -5.06
CA PRO A 57 -7.95 0.73 -5.56
C PRO A 57 -7.49 1.04 -6.99
N ASN A 58 -8.39 1.59 -7.83
CA ASN A 58 -8.21 1.81 -9.29
C ASN A 58 -6.96 2.62 -9.70
N PHE A 59 -6.21 3.18 -8.77
CA PHE A 59 -5.03 4.03 -8.95
C PHE A 59 -3.76 3.44 -8.36
N GLN A 60 -3.84 2.30 -7.64
CA GLN A 60 -2.64 1.63 -7.11
C GLN A 60 -2.06 0.68 -8.15
N ARG A 61 -0.75 0.45 -8.03
CA ARG A 61 0.02 -0.39 -8.95
C ARG A 61 -0.56 -1.79 -9.07
N HIS A 62 -0.48 -2.34 -10.28
CA HIS A 62 -0.70 -3.74 -10.51
C HIS A 62 0.21 -4.60 -9.61
N TYR A 63 -0.19 -5.83 -9.38
CA TYR A 63 0.63 -6.80 -8.66
C TYR A 63 1.97 -6.99 -9.39
N VAL A 64 3.09 -6.71 -8.72
CA VAL A 64 4.44 -6.71 -9.31
C VAL A 64 5.38 -7.75 -8.70
N TRP A 65 4.98 -8.41 -7.61
CA TRP A 65 5.81 -9.45 -7.01
C TRP A 65 5.87 -10.67 -7.91
N ASP A 66 7.08 -11.21 -8.07
CA ASP A 66 7.26 -12.49 -8.71
C ASP A 66 6.82 -13.66 -7.82
N ARG A 67 6.75 -14.85 -8.43
CA ARG A 67 6.37 -16.07 -7.73
C ARG A 67 7.27 -16.38 -6.55
N GLN A 68 8.59 -16.10 -6.66
CA GLN A 68 9.52 -16.44 -5.60
C GLN A 68 9.33 -15.54 -4.37
N LYS A 69 9.15 -14.24 -4.58
CA LYS A 69 8.88 -13.28 -3.50
C LYS A 69 7.56 -13.60 -2.79
N ALA A 70 6.53 -13.96 -3.55
CA ALA A 70 5.26 -14.41 -2.99
C ALA A 70 5.41 -15.73 -2.21
N THR A 71 6.20 -16.69 -2.72
CA THR A 71 6.50 -17.95 -2.03
C THR A 71 7.21 -17.72 -0.70
N ASN A 72 8.20 -16.83 -0.67
CA ASN A 72 8.95 -16.51 0.55
C ASN A 72 8.02 -15.89 1.62
N LEU A 73 7.02 -15.11 1.22
CA LEU A 73 6.01 -14.61 2.15
C LEU A 73 5.18 -15.75 2.76
N ILE A 74 4.72 -16.70 1.93
CA ILE A 74 3.94 -17.86 2.40
C ILE A 74 4.81 -18.71 3.34
N GLU A 75 6.08 -18.93 3.03
CA GLU A 75 7.03 -19.65 3.89
C GLU A 75 7.23 -18.92 5.22
N SER A 76 7.38 -17.59 5.20
CA SER A 76 7.48 -16.78 6.42
C SER A 76 6.26 -16.94 7.32
N ALA A 77 5.07 -16.97 6.75
CA ALA A 77 3.84 -17.22 7.51
C ALA A 77 3.80 -18.64 8.11
N LEU A 78 4.25 -19.65 7.35
CA LEU A 78 4.36 -21.02 7.85
C LEU A 78 5.40 -21.14 8.96
N LEU A 79 6.48 -20.37 8.93
CA LEU A 79 7.47 -20.30 9.98
C LEU A 79 7.00 -19.52 11.21
N GLY A 80 5.91 -18.78 11.12
CA GLY A 80 5.43 -17.88 12.17
C GLY A 80 6.25 -16.60 12.29
N ILE A 81 7.00 -16.24 11.26
CA ILE A 81 7.79 -14.99 11.23
C ILE A 81 6.83 -13.81 11.13
N PRO A 82 6.96 -12.79 11.99
CA PRO A 82 6.11 -11.59 11.90
C PRO A 82 6.26 -10.90 10.55
N ILE A 83 5.11 -10.64 9.91
CA ILE A 83 5.03 -9.91 8.66
C ILE A 83 4.77 -8.43 8.98
N PRO A 84 5.38 -7.48 8.24
CA PRO A 84 5.15 -6.06 8.46
C PRO A 84 3.66 -5.70 8.48
N VAL A 85 3.31 -4.69 9.27
CA VAL A 85 1.94 -4.20 9.48
C VAL A 85 1.27 -3.85 8.15
N ILE A 86 -0.01 -4.19 8.04
CA ILE A 86 -0.88 -3.76 6.93
C ILE A 86 -1.59 -2.47 7.33
N TYR A 87 -1.47 -1.42 6.54
CA TYR A 87 -2.17 -0.18 6.77
C TYR A 87 -3.42 -0.09 5.90
N LEU A 88 -4.52 0.24 6.54
CA LEU A 88 -5.85 0.37 5.93
C LEU A 88 -6.39 1.78 6.17
N ALA A 89 -7.28 2.24 5.29
CA ALA A 89 -8.09 3.44 5.51
C ALA A 89 -9.56 3.08 5.55
N GLU A 90 -10.28 3.64 6.48
CA GLU A 90 -11.73 3.59 6.50
C GLU A 90 -12.30 4.60 5.49
N GLU A 91 -13.17 4.12 4.61
CA GLU A 91 -13.88 4.93 3.62
C GLU A 91 -15.18 5.50 4.20
N ASN A 92 -15.76 6.51 3.52
CA ASN A 92 -16.99 7.14 3.98
C ASN A 92 -18.19 6.19 4.04
N ASP A 93 -18.20 5.16 3.22
CA ASP A 93 -19.25 4.13 3.15
C ASP A 93 -19.01 2.96 4.13
N GLY A 94 -17.97 3.04 4.96
CA GLY A 94 -17.61 2.02 5.96
C GLY A 94 -16.72 0.91 5.44
N ARG A 95 -16.45 0.83 4.14
CA ARG A 95 -15.47 -0.11 3.58
C ARG A 95 -14.06 0.26 4.00
N ARG A 96 -13.14 -0.68 3.88
CA ARG A 96 -11.72 -0.45 4.13
C ARG A 96 -10.92 -0.55 2.84
N SER A 97 -9.94 0.32 2.65
CA SER A 97 -9.01 0.27 1.51
C SER A 97 -7.58 0.08 1.99
N VAL A 98 -6.80 -0.68 1.24
CA VAL A 98 -5.39 -0.93 1.57
C VAL A 98 -4.56 0.29 1.19
N ILE A 99 -3.80 0.80 2.17
CA ILE A 99 -2.81 1.87 2.00
C ILE A 99 -1.44 1.26 1.71
N ASP A 100 -0.98 0.40 2.62
CA ASP A 100 0.25 -0.37 2.47
C ASP A 100 0.01 -1.84 2.79
N GLY A 101 0.75 -2.70 2.10
CA GLY A 101 0.63 -4.15 2.22
C GLY A 101 -0.17 -4.81 1.10
N GLN A 102 -0.57 -4.07 0.07
CA GLN A 102 -1.30 -4.59 -1.09
C GLN A 102 -0.64 -5.84 -1.68
N GLN A 103 0.67 -5.81 -1.95
CA GLN A 103 1.39 -6.94 -2.53
C GLN A 103 1.34 -8.17 -1.62
N ARG A 104 1.44 -7.95 -0.31
CA ARG A 104 1.38 -9.01 0.73
C ARG A 104 0.00 -9.66 0.77
N LEU A 105 -1.06 -8.86 0.87
CA LEU A 105 -2.44 -9.37 0.85
C LEU A 105 -2.78 -10.07 -0.46
N THR A 106 -2.41 -9.46 -1.60
CA THR A 106 -2.62 -10.07 -2.91
C THR A 106 -1.90 -11.40 -3.03
N SER A 107 -0.67 -11.54 -2.50
CA SER A 107 0.06 -12.82 -2.50
C SER A 107 -0.66 -13.90 -1.71
N PHE A 108 -1.13 -13.60 -0.49
CA PHE A 108 -1.91 -14.54 0.31
C PHE A 108 -3.19 -14.97 -0.38
N PHE A 109 -3.96 -14.01 -0.86
CA PHE A 109 -5.26 -14.28 -1.50
C PHE A 109 -5.07 -15.07 -2.80
N SER A 110 -4.13 -14.64 -3.65
CA SER A 110 -3.80 -15.35 -4.89
C SER A 110 -3.35 -16.78 -4.65
N PHE A 111 -2.59 -17.02 -3.57
CA PHE A 111 -2.18 -18.38 -3.25
C PHE A 111 -3.37 -19.24 -2.82
N ILE A 112 -4.26 -18.74 -1.95
CA ILE A 112 -5.47 -19.44 -1.53
C ILE A 112 -6.40 -19.68 -2.73
N ASP A 113 -6.54 -18.68 -3.63
CA ASP A 113 -7.35 -18.77 -4.85
C ASP A 113 -6.70 -19.66 -5.94
N GLY A 114 -5.41 -19.96 -5.79
CA GLY A 114 -4.64 -20.82 -6.70
C GLY A 114 -4.18 -20.13 -7.99
N LYS A 115 -4.42 -18.80 -8.14
CA LYS A 115 -4.03 -18.01 -9.32
C LYS A 115 -3.51 -16.64 -8.96
N PHE A 116 -2.51 -16.18 -9.69
CA PHE A 116 -2.06 -14.79 -9.68
C PHE A 116 -3.08 -13.85 -10.37
N PRO A 117 -3.00 -12.53 -10.15
CA PRO A 117 -3.89 -11.57 -10.82
C PRO A 117 -3.81 -11.59 -12.36
N ASP A 118 -2.69 -12.04 -12.93
CA ASP A 118 -2.49 -12.22 -14.37
C ASP A 118 -3.12 -13.54 -14.91
N GLY A 119 -3.82 -14.28 -14.05
CA GLY A 119 -4.50 -15.53 -14.39
C GLY A 119 -3.61 -16.78 -14.36
N LYS A 120 -2.30 -16.64 -14.18
CA LYS A 120 -1.39 -17.79 -14.09
C LYS A 120 -1.59 -18.55 -12.79
N ASP A 121 -1.37 -19.86 -12.84
CA ASP A 121 -1.42 -20.72 -11.65
C ASP A 121 -0.39 -20.30 -10.59
N PHE A 122 -0.83 -20.17 -9.35
CA PHE A 122 0.07 -19.96 -8.24
C PHE A 122 0.51 -21.32 -7.66
N ARG A 123 1.71 -21.72 -8.02
CA ARG A 123 2.42 -22.85 -7.40
C ARG A 123 3.62 -22.34 -6.63
N LEU A 124 3.86 -22.88 -5.43
CA LEU A 124 5.00 -22.48 -4.61
C LEU A 124 6.32 -22.66 -5.37
N GLY A 125 7.18 -21.67 -5.31
CA GLY A 125 8.54 -21.69 -5.84
C GLY A 125 9.49 -22.51 -4.96
N ASN A 126 10.76 -22.12 -4.93
CA ASN A 126 11.74 -22.70 -4.02
C ASN A 126 11.46 -22.24 -2.59
N MET A 127 11.47 -23.19 -1.67
CA MET A 127 11.35 -22.96 -0.23
C MET A 127 12.62 -23.44 0.47
N GLN A 128 13.02 -22.78 1.55
CA GLN A 128 14.24 -23.12 2.28
C GLN A 128 14.00 -24.17 3.35
N VAL A 129 12.83 -24.14 3.99
CA VAL A 129 12.48 -25.01 5.12
C VAL A 129 11.43 -26.05 4.72
N PHE A 130 10.36 -25.63 4.04
CA PHE A 130 9.24 -26.51 3.64
C PHE A 130 9.42 -27.00 2.19
N THR A 131 10.59 -27.54 1.86
CA THR A 131 10.98 -27.96 0.50
C THR A 131 10.03 -28.97 -0.14
N GLU A 132 9.33 -29.78 0.68
CA GLU A 132 8.32 -30.76 0.25
C GLU A 132 7.05 -30.14 -0.31
N HIS A 133 6.88 -28.83 -0.13
CA HIS A 133 5.73 -28.10 -0.67
C HIS A 133 6.05 -27.38 -1.99
N LYS A 134 7.29 -27.42 -2.47
CA LYS A 134 7.67 -26.86 -3.77
C LYS A 134 6.78 -27.38 -4.89
N GLY A 135 6.31 -26.48 -5.74
CA GLY A 135 5.46 -26.78 -6.91
C GLY A 135 3.99 -27.02 -6.58
N LYS A 136 3.60 -27.10 -5.31
CA LYS A 136 2.21 -27.34 -4.92
C LYS A 136 1.38 -26.07 -4.98
N LYS A 137 0.09 -26.21 -5.30
CA LYS A 137 -0.96 -25.20 -5.09
C LYS A 137 -1.45 -25.29 -3.64
N TYR A 138 -2.18 -24.29 -3.19
CA TYR A 138 -2.82 -24.28 -1.88
C TYR A 138 -3.70 -25.52 -1.66
N SER A 139 -4.53 -25.87 -2.63
CA SER A 139 -5.44 -27.04 -2.56
C SER A 139 -4.70 -28.41 -2.51
N GLU A 140 -3.44 -28.44 -2.92
CA GLU A 140 -2.59 -29.64 -2.93
C GLU A 140 -1.80 -29.81 -1.61
N LEU A 141 -1.86 -28.81 -0.71
CA LEU A 141 -1.19 -28.85 0.60
C LEU A 141 -1.99 -29.70 1.60
N PRO A 142 -1.32 -30.27 2.61
CA PRO A 142 -1.99 -30.89 3.75
C PRO A 142 -2.94 -29.92 4.44
N GLY A 143 -4.08 -30.42 4.92
CA GLY A 143 -5.13 -29.57 5.50
C GLY A 143 -4.72 -28.77 6.74
N ASP A 144 -3.74 -29.26 7.51
CA ASP A 144 -3.14 -28.53 8.63
C ASP A 144 -2.30 -27.34 8.15
N VAL A 145 -1.54 -27.51 7.05
CA VAL A 145 -0.75 -26.45 6.41
C VAL A 145 -1.67 -25.38 5.82
N GLN A 146 -2.75 -25.80 5.14
CA GLN A 146 -3.77 -24.87 4.64
C GLN A 146 -4.37 -24.02 5.78
N ARG A 147 -4.73 -24.69 6.90
CA ARG A 147 -5.27 -24.01 8.08
C ARG A 147 -4.26 -23.04 8.72
N ARG A 148 -2.96 -23.38 8.76
CA ARG A 148 -1.91 -22.47 9.26
C ARG A 148 -1.86 -21.18 8.44
N ILE A 149 -1.91 -21.29 7.13
CA ILE A 149 -1.90 -20.12 6.23
C ILE A 149 -3.17 -19.28 6.40
N SER A 150 -4.36 -19.90 6.36
CA SER A 150 -5.62 -19.19 6.48
C SER A 150 -5.80 -18.54 7.86
N LYS A 151 -5.29 -19.15 8.93
CA LYS A 151 -5.34 -18.64 10.31
C LYS A 151 -4.14 -17.77 10.68
N TYR A 152 -3.18 -17.56 9.75
CA TYR A 152 -2.06 -16.69 10.03
C TYR A 152 -2.56 -15.26 10.33
N VAL A 153 -2.07 -14.69 11.43
CA VAL A 153 -2.49 -13.38 11.93
C VAL A 153 -1.61 -12.30 11.34
N LEU A 154 -2.24 -11.33 10.70
CA LEU A 154 -1.62 -10.08 10.25
C LEU A 154 -2.01 -8.96 11.20
N ARG A 155 -1.02 -8.18 11.60
CA ARG A 155 -1.27 -6.91 12.30
C ARG A 155 -1.77 -5.90 11.30
N THR A 156 -2.95 -5.30 11.54
CA THR A 156 -3.52 -4.22 10.75
C THR A 156 -3.61 -2.94 11.56
N ILE A 157 -3.53 -1.80 10.91
CA ILE A 157 -3.82 -0.48 11.48
C ILE A 157 -4.75 0.23 10.52
N THR A 158 -5.97 0.49 10.95
CA THR A 158 -6.98 1.21 10.16
C THR A 158 -6.99 2.67 10.54
N LEU A 159 -6.67 3.56 9.60
CA LEU A 159 -6.84 5.00 9.74
C LEU A 159 -8.32 5.33 9.60
N LYS A 160 -8.86 6.01 10.62
CA LYS A 160 -10.28 6.33 10.68
C LYS A 160 -10.64 7.50 9.76
N LYS A 161 -11.84 7.48 9.21
CA LYS A 161 -12.35 8.52 8.30
C LYS A 161 -12.51 9.89 8.97
N GLU A 162 -12.65 9.94 10.29
CA GLU A 162 -12.73 11.15 11.09
C GLU A 162 -11.39 11.91 11.19
N SER A 163 -10.27 11.28 10.82
CA SER A 163 -8.96 11.92 10.74
C SER A 163 -8.96 12.98 9.63
N ASP A 164 -8.25 14.06 9.86
CA ASP A 164 -8.12 15.14 8.86
C ASP A 164 -7.54 14.58 7.54
N PRO A 165 -8.14 14.92 6.37
CA PRO A 165 -7.71 14.40 5.08
C PRO A 165 -6.26 14.74 4.72
N GLU A 166 -5.77 15.95 5.03
CA GLU A 166 -4.39 16.36 4.74
C GLU A 166 -3.40 15.58 5.63
N LEU A 167 -3.79 15.37 6.90
CA LEU A 167 -2.97 14.58 7.81
C LEU A 167 -2.94 13.10 7.39
N ARG A 168 -4.07 12.56 6.93
CA ARG A 168 -4.12 11.21 6.32
C ARG A 168 -3.18 11.13 5.13
N PHE A 169 -3.18 12.14 4.25
CA PHE A 169 -2.27 12.21 3.10
C PHE A 169 -0.81 12.14 3.53
N ASN A 170 -0.40 12.94 4.48
CA ASN A 170 0.96 12.97 4.98
C ASN A 170 1.40 11.61 5.58
N VAL A 171 0.48 10.91 6.28
CA VAL A 171 0.74 9.54 6.76
C VAL A 171 0.92 8.57 5.61
N PHE A 172 0.09 8.64 4.57
CA PHE A 172 0.22 7.81 3.37
C PHE A 172 1.58 8.01 2.70
N GLU A 173 2.01 9.27 2.53
CA GLU A 173 3.31 9.62 1.97
C GLU A 173 4.46 8.98 2.77
N ARG A 174 4.44 9.15 4.08
CA ARG A 174 5.45 8.59 4.99
C ARG A 174 5.48 7.07 5.00
N LEU A 175 4.34 6.40 4.94
CA LEU A 175 4.26 4.94 4.89
C LEU A 175 4.71 4.39 3.54
N ASN A 176 4.57 5.18 2.48
CA ASN A 176 4.87 4.76 1.12
C ASN A 176 6.34 4.94 0.71
N THR A 177 7.22 5.36 1.61
CA THR A 177 8.67 5.53 1.39
C THR A 177 9.43 4.20 1.16
N GLY A 178 8.71 3.06 1.01
CA GLY A 178 9.30 1.75 0.67
C GLY A 178 9.86 1.68 -0.76
N ALA A 179 10.49 0.56 -1.10
CA ALA A 179 11.27 0.34 -2.33
C ALA A 179 10.55 0.64 -3.67
N VAL A 180 9.25 0.91 -3.64
CA VAL A 180 8.43 1.31 -4.79
C VAL A 180 7.35 2.28 -4.30
N ALA A 181 7.73 3.55 -4.11
CA ALA A 181 6.82 4.61 -3.69
C ALA A 181 5.72 4.87 -4.74
N LEU A 182 4.48 5.18 -4.30
CA LEU A 182 3.44 5.75 -5.14
C LEU A 182 3.88 7.18 -5.54
N ASN A 183 3.53 7.64 -6.72
CA ASN A 183 3.74 9.04 -7.07
C ASN A 183 2.67 9.92 -6.39
N ASP A 184 2.92 11.24 -6.34
CA ASP A 184 2.04 12.20 -5.64
C ASP A 184 0.61 12.17 -6.16
N GLN A 185 0.41 11.90 -7.45
CA GLN A 185 -0.93 11.81 -8.05
C GLN A 185 -1.65 10.52 -7.63
N GLU A 186 -0.93 9.41 -7.54
CA GLU A 186 -1.47 8.15 -7.03
C GLU A 186 -1.86 8.30 -5.56
N LEU A 187 -1.02 8.99 -4.76
CA LEU A 187 -1.30 9.31 -3.36
C LEU A 187 -2.54 10.19 -3.22
N ARG A 188 -2.65 11.28 -3.98
CA ARG A 188 -3.83 12.15 -3.99
C ARG A 188 -5.10 11.39 -4.36
N ASN A 189 -5.03 10.52 -5.36
CA ASN A 189 -6.14 9.66 -5.77
C ASN A 189 -6.57 8.67 -4.68
N CYS A 190 -5.67 8.30 -3.76
CA CYS A 190 -6.00 7.44 -2.61
C CYS A 190 -6.91 8.15 -1.59
N ILE A 191 -6.77 9.44 -1.42
CA ILE A 191 -7.34 10.19 -0.31
C ILE A 191 -8.56 11.01 -0.72
N TYR A 192 -8.47 11.67 -1.85
CA TYR A 192 -9.55 12.52 -2.38
C TYR A 192 -10.47 11.70 -3.30
N ARG A 193 -11.10 10.65 -2.73
CA ARG A 193 -12.15 9.91 -3.42
C ARG A 193 -13.45 10.71 -3.39
N GLY A 194 -14.04 10.93 -4.56
CA GLY A 194 -15.31 11.61 -4.67
C GLY A 194 -15.67 11.91 -6.12
N PRO A 195 -16.88 12.45 -6.37
CA PRO A 195 -17.38 12.73 -7.72
C PRO A 195 -16.42 13.55 -8.59
N TYR A 196 -15.64 14.43 -7.96
CA TYR A 196 -14.63 15.23 -8.65
C TYR A 196 -13.48 14.38 -9.21
N ASN A 197 -12.98 13.40 -8.44
CA ASN A 197 -11.91 12.53 -8.89
C ASN A 197 -12.40 11.52 -9.95
N GLU A 198 -13.65 11.09 -9.86
CA GLU A 198 -14.30 10.27 -10.89
C GLU A 198 -14.46 11.08 -12.19
N LEU A 199 -14.91 12.33 -12.11
CA LEU A 199 -14.98 13.23 -13.25
C LEU A 199 -13.61 13.44 -13.91
N LEU A 200 -12.55 13.64 -13.14
CA LEU A 200 -11.18 13.78 -13.68
C LEU A 200 -10.74 12.53 -14.45
N LYS A 201 -11.10 11.35 -13.96
CA LYS A 201 -10.79 10.08 -14.64
C LYS A 201 -11.61 9.91 -15.93
N GLU A 202 -12.88 10.31 -15.91
CA GLU A 202 -13.73 10.32 -17.10
C GLU A 202 -13.15 11.28 -18.14
N LEU A 203 -12.80 12.50 -17.74
CA LEU A 203 -12.20 13.50 -18.62
C LEU A 203 -10.85 13.04 -19.19
N ALA A 204 -9.99 12.43 -18.38
CA ALA A 204 -8.71 11.86 -18.82
C ALA A 204 -8.87 10.70 -19.84
N ASN A 205 -10.04 10.07 -19.86
CA ASN A 205 -10.38 9.03 -20.84
C ASN A 205 -11.13 9.54 -22.07
N TYR A 206 -11.48 10.82 -22.09
CA TYR A 206 -12.19 11.42 -23.21
C TYR A 206 -11.29 11.41 -24.47
N PRO A 207 -11.81 10.95 -25.63
CA PRO A 207 -10.98 10.80 -26.84
C PRO A 207 -10.27 12.09 -27.24
N ASP A 208 -10.98 13.21 -27.24
CA ASP A 208 -10.45 14.53 -27.62
C ASP A 208 -9.33 15.00 -26.67
N PHE A 209 -9.42 14.66 -25.38
CA PHE A 209 -8.39 15.00 -24.39
C PHE A 209 -7.12 14.18 -24.60
N LYS A 210 -7.25 12.89 -24.97
CA LYS A 210 -6.12 12.03 -25.33
C LYS A 210 -5.41 12.49 -26.60
N GLU A 211 -6.16 13.06 -27.55
CA GLU A 211 -5.59 13.60 -28.79
C GLU A 211 -4.78 14.89 -28.55
N ILE A 212 -5.15 15.68 -27.54
CA ILE A 212 -4.45 16.95 -27.19
C ILE A 212 -3.17 16.70 -26.38
N ILE A 213 -3.13 15.67 -25.56
CA ILE A 213 -2.01 15.43 -24.63
C ILE A 213 -0.94 14.48 -25.24
N GLY A 214 -1.24 13.68 -26.26
CA GLY A 214 -0.34 12.84 -27.03
C GLY A 214 -0.12 11.48 -26.39
#